data_3034c9249f008fcab73428d45a31069f
#
_entry.id   3034c9249f008fcab73428d45a31069f
#
_cell.length_a   1.000
_cell.length_b   1.000
_cell.length_c   1.000
_cell.angle_alpha   90.00
_cell.angle_beta   90.00
_cell.angle_gamma   90.00
#
_symmetry.space_group_name_H-M   'P 1'
#
loop_
_entity.id
_entity.type
_entity.pdbx_description
1 polymer ?
#
loop_
_entity_poly.entity_id
_entity_poly.type
_entity_poly.pdbx_seq_one_letter_code
_entity_poly.pdbx_strand_id
1 'polypeptide(L)'
;MNKKDLVKEVAKVVNTKKEAQAALDCVFSSITKALEKKDTVTLVGLGTFKVGQRKARKGRNPQTGKEIEIKAKTVPKFVPGKALKDAIT
;
A
#
# COMPACT_ATOMS: atom_id res chain seq x y z
N MET A 1 -11.12 -10.97 -0.74
CA MET A 1 -11.79 -9.66 -0.94
C MET A 1 -10.98 -8.82 -1.90
N ASN A 2 -11.63 -8.26 -2.90
CA ASN A 2 -11.00 -7.35 -3.86
C ASN A 2 -11.61 -5.95 -3.75
N LYS A 3 -11.20 -5.04 -4.62
CA LYS A 3 -11.70 -3.66 -4.61
C LYS A 3 -13.22 -3.60 -4.76
N LYS A 4 -13.81 -4.45 -5.62
CA LYS A 4 -15.27 -4.50 -5.82
C LYS A 4 -16.00 -4.86 -4.53
N ASP A 5 -15.47 -5.79 -3.76
CA ASP A 5 -16.05 -6.18 -2.49
C ASP A 5 -15.99 -5.05 -1.46
N LEU A 6 -14.87 -4.30 -1.45
CA LEU A 6 -14.74 -3.11 -0.60
C LEU A 6 -15.74 -2.03 -1.00
N VAL A 7 -15.95 -1.81 -2.29
CA VAL A 7 -16.96 -0.85 -2.78
C VAL A 7 -18.36 -1.22 -2.26
N LYS A 8 -18.70 -2.51 -2.29
CA LYS A 8 -20.00 -2.98 -1.76
C LYS A 8 -20.14 -2.70 -0.27
N GLU A 9 -19.09 -2.91 0.50
CA GLU A 9 -19.10 -2.63 1.95
C GLU A 9 -19.24 -1.13 2.23
N VAL A 10 -18.51 -0.29 1.50
CA VAL A 10 -18.59 1.16 1.65
C VAL A 10 -19.95 1.69 1.21
N ALA A 11 -20.56 1.07 0.19
CA ALA A 11 -21.89 1.44 -0.30
C ALA A 11 -22.98 1.30 0.77
N LYS A 12 -22.76 0.50 1.81
CA LYS A 12 -23.69 0.37 2.93
C LYS A 12 -23.76 1.61 3.82
N VAL A 13 -22.68 2.42 3.83
CA VAL A 13 -22.59 3.61 4.67
C VAL A 13 -22.69 4.92 3.89
N VAL A 14 -22.66 4.85 2.56
CA VAL A 14 -22.88 5.99 1.66
C VAL A 14 -24.16 5.74 0.85
N ASN A 15 -24.59 6.74 0.10
CA ASN A 15 -25.89 6.68 -0.57
C ASN A 15 -25.90 5.79 -1.82
N THR A 16 -24.80 5.76 -2.57
CA THR A 16 -24.73 5.03 -3.83
C THR A 16 -23.43 4.28 -3.99
N LYS A 17 -23.43 3.31 -4.89
CA LYS A 17 -22.24 2.57 -5.29
C LYS A 17 -21.18 3.48 -5.94
N LYS A 18 -21.65 4.46 -6.70
CA LYS A 18 -20.79 5.45 -7.35
C LYS A 18 -20.04 6.29 -6.32
N GLU A 19 -20.72 6.73 -5.28
CA GLU A 19 -20.11 7.46 -4.18
C GLU A 19 -19.09 6.60 -3.43
N ALA A 20 -19.41 5.33 -3.21
CA ALA A 20 -18.50 4.38 -2.55
C ALA A 20 -17.22 4.21 -3.34
N GLN A 21 -17.32 4.05 -4.66
CA GLN A 21 -16.16 3.92 -5.53
C GLN A 21 -15.30 5.19 -5.53
N ALA A 22 -15.96 6.35 -5.64
CA ALA A 22 -15.25 7.63 -5.61
C ALA A 22 -14.53 7.85 -4.28
N ALA A 23 -15.15 7.48 -3.17
CA ALA A 23 -14.55 7.60 -1.85
C ALA A 23 -13.31 6.70 -1.72
N LEU A 24 -13.39 5.46 -2.15
CA LEU A 24 -12.26 4.54 -2.12
C LEU A 24 -11.13 4.99 -3.05
N ASP A 25 -11.46 5.46 -4.24
CA ASP A 25 -10.46 5.98 -5.17
C ASP A 25 -9.75 7.19 -4.59
N CYS A 26 -10.48 8.06 -3.90
CA CYS A 26 -9.90 9.21 -3.22
C CYS A 26 -8.91 8.78 -2.13
N VAL A 27 -9.27 7.79 -1.31
CA VAL A 27 -8.39 7.26 -0.26
C VAL A 27 -7.13 6.69 -0.87
N PHE A 28 -7.25 5.85 -1.87
CA PHE A 28 -6.11 5.22 -2.51
C PHE A 28 -5.19 6.24 -3.21
N SER A 29 -5.77 7.20 -3.92
CA SER A 29 -5.01 8.29 -4.54
C SER A 29 -4.27 9.12 -3.51
N SER A 30 -4.91 9.44 -2.39
CA SER A 30 -4.30 10.25 -1.33
C SER A 30 -3.11 9.54 -0.70
N ILE A 31 -3.26 8.24 -0.44
CA ILE A 31 -2.15 7.43 0.10
C ILE A 31 -1.00 7.38 -0.90
N THR A 32 -1.31 7.13 -2.17
CA THR A 32 -0.31 7.05 -3.23
C THR A 32 0.47 8.36 -3.35
N LYS A 33 -0.23 9.49 -3.37
CA LYS A 33 0.40 10.82 -3.47
C LYS A 33 1.29 11.12 -2.26
N ALA A 34 0.84 10.75 -1.07
CA ALA A 34 1.63 10.96 0.14
C ALA A 34 2.93 10.14 0.07
N LEU A 35 2.85 8.89 -0.36
CA LEU A 35 4.01 8.03 -0.49
C LEU A 35 4.96 8.49 -1.61
N GLU A 36 4.44 9.07 -2.68
CA GLU A 36 5.27 9.68 -3.73
C GLU A 36 6.12 10.83 -3.19
N LYS A 37 5.59 11.57 -2.22
CA LYS A 37 6.31 12.63 -1.53
C LYS A 37 7.17 12.12 -0.38
N LYS A 38 7.25 10.81 -0.20
CA LYS A 38 7.97 10.14 0.88
C LYS A 38 7.42 10.46 2.28
N ASP A 39 6.12 10.79 2.33
CA ASP A 39 5.42 10.97 3.59
C ASP A 39 4.96 9.65 4.16
N THR A 40 4.79 9.62 5.47
CA THR A 40 4.21 8.48 6.17
C THR A 40 2.72 8.70 6.37
N VAL A 41 1.92 7.69 6.08
CA VAL A 41 0.47 7.74 6.28
C VAL A 41 0.11 6.83 7.44
N THR A 42 -0.27 7.41 8.56
CA THR A 42 -0.67 6.66 9.76
C THR A 42 -2.19 6.61 9.84
N LEU A 43 -2.74 5.40 9.84
CA LEU A 43 -4.18 5.18 9.98
C LEU A 43 -4.44 4.50 11.32
N VAL A 44 -5.02 5.25 12.24
CA VAL A 44 -5.34 4.74 13.57
C VAL A 44 -6.30 3.55 13.46
N GLY A 45 -5.97 2.47 14.14
CA GLY A 45 -6.78 1.25 14.10
C GLY A 45 -6.46 0.30 12.94
N LEU A 46 -5.68 0.73 11.96
CA LEU A 46 -5.31 -0.11 10.82
C LEU A 46 -3.81 -0.36 10.75
N GLY A 47 -3.02 0.70 10.60
CA GLY A 47 -1.58 0.57 10.46
C GLY A 47 -0.96 1.80 9.84
N THR A 48 0.27 1.66 9.42
CA THR A 48 1.04 2.77 8.84
C THR A 48 1.60 2.38 7.48
N PHE A 49 1.34 3.23 6.50
CA PHE A 49 1.99 3.14 5.20
C PHE A 49 3.21 4.05 5.21
N LYS A 50 4.34 3.51 4.85
CA LYS A 50 5.58 4.28 4.79
C LYS A 50 6.41 3.88 3.57
N VAL A 51 7.43 4.70 3.30
CA VAL A 51 8.33 4.46 2.18
C VAL A 51 9.62 3.87 2.75
N GLY A 52 10.02 2.73 2.21
CA GLY A 52 11.30 2.12 2.51
C GLY A 52 12.23 2.23 1.31
N GLN A 53 13.52 2.25 1.57
CA GLN A 53 14.52 2.22 0.51
C GLN A 53 15.24 0.88 0.53
N ARG A 54 15.30 0.23 -0.62
CA ARG A 54 16.17 -0.92 -0.81
C ARG A 54 17.52 -0.41 -1.27
N LYS A 55 18.57 -0.82 -0.57
CA LYS A 55 19.93 -0.48 -0.96
C LYS A 55 20.27 -1.14 -2.28
N ALA A 56 21.12 -0.49 -3.07
CA ALA A 56 21.71 -1.09 -4.25
C ALA A 56 22.43 -2.38 -3.86
N ARG A 57 22.27 -3.42 -4.64
CA ARG A 57 22.93 -4.70 -4.41
C ARG A 57 23.32 -5.34 -5.74
N LYS A 58 24.28 -6.25 -5.69
CA LYS A 58 24.62 -7.06 -6.84
C LYS A 58 23.75 -8.30 -6.85
N GLY A 59 23.12 -8.55 -7.98
CA GLY A 59 22.34 -9.76 -8.22
C GLY A 59 22.94 -10.55 -9.35
N ARG A 60 22.41 -11.73 -9.58
CA ARG A 60 22.86 -12.59 -10.69
C ARG A 60 21.69 -12.89 -11.61
N ASN A 61 21.90 -12.72 -12.90
CA ASN A 61 20.88 -13.08 -13.87
C ASN A 61 20.81 -14.62 -13.97
N PRO A 62 19.66 -15.23 -13.63
CA PRO A 62 19.53 -16.69 -13.62
C PRO A 62 19.68 -17.32 -15.00
N GLN A 63 19.47 -16.57 -16.08
CA GLN A 63 19.58 -17.10 -17.44
C GLN A 63 21.01 -17.06 -17.99
N THR A 64 21.76 -16.01 -17.67
CA THR A 64 23.10 -15.82 -18.22
C THR A 64 24.20 -16.04 -17.19
N GLY A 65 23.88 -16.06 -15.90
CA GLY A 65 24.84 -16.15 -14.82
C GLY A 65 25.68 -14.90 -14.60
N LYS A 66 25.45 -13.84 -15.37
CA LYS A 66 26.20 -12.60 -15.24
C LYS A 66 25.70 -11.83 -14.03
N GLU A 67 26.65 -11.16 -13.36
CA GLU A 67 26.30 -10.21 -12.28
C GLU A 67 25.59 -9.01 -12.87
N ILE A 68 24.46 -8.65 -12.25
CA ILE A 68 23.74 -7.44 -12.57
C ILE A 68 23.71 -6.54 -11.34
N GLU A 69 23.77 -5.25 -11.57
CA GLU A 69 23.67 -4.27 -10.50
C GLU A 69 22.22 -3.88 -10.32
N ILE A 70 21.67 -4.19 -9.13
CA ILE A 70 20.32 -3.80 -8.79
C ILE A 70 20.39 -2.45 -8.11
N LYS A 71 19.85 -1.41 -8.76
CA LYS A 71 19.85 -0.06 -8.23
C LYS A 71 18.96 0.05 -7.00
N ALA A 72 19.30 1.01 -6.12
CA ALA A 72 18.47 1.35 -4.99
C ALA A 72 17.06 1.75 -5.48
N LYS A 73 16.04 1.24 -4.81
CA LYS A 73 14.64 1.55 -5.13
C LYS A 73 13.90 2.01 -3.90
N THR A 74 13.00 2.97 -4.11
CA THR A 74 12.02 3.36 -3.11
C THR A 74 10.82 2.44 -3.23
N VAL A 75 10.44 1.78 -2.15
CA VAL A 75 9.31 0.84 -2.14
C VAL A 75 8.32 1.20 -1.05
N PRO A 76 7.01 1.02 -1.29
CA PRO A 76 6.03 1.21 -0.25
C PRO A 76 6.09 0.05 0.75
N LYS A 77 5.89 0.37 2.03
CA LYS A 77 5.81 -0.62 3.10
C LYS A 77 4.58 -0.37 3.93
N PHE A 78 3.97 -1.44 4.39
CA PHE A 78 2.85 -1.37 5.33
C PHE A 78 3.22 -2.06 6.62
N VAL A 79 3.09 -1.32 7.73
CA VAL A 79 3.30 -1.86 9.07
C VAL A 79 1.94 -1.98 9.75
N PRO A 80 1.43 -3.18 9.99
CA PRO A 80 0.11 -3.33 10.62
C PRO A 80 0.13 -2.79 12.05
N GLY A 81 -0.96 -2.12 12.41
CA GLY A 81 -1.13 -1.60 13.75
C GLY A 81 -1.52 -2.69 14.75
N LYS A 82 -1.37 -2.38 16.04
CA LYS A 82 -1.72 -3.32 17.10
C LYS A 82 -3.19 -3.74 17.03
N ALA A 83 -4.09 -2.81 16.79
CA ALA A 83 -5.52 -3.10 16.70
C ALA A 83 -5.83 -4.08 15.57
N LEU A 84 -5.18 -3.94 14.41
CA LEU A 84 -5.37 -4.85 13.30
C LEU A 84 -4.81 -6.24 13.62
N LYS A 85 -3.64 -6.32 14.23
CA LYS A 85 -3.04 -7.58 14.64
C LYS A 85 -3.92 -8.31 15.66
N ASP A 86 -4.44 -7.59 16.64
CA ASP A 86 -5.30 -8.15 17.68
C ASP A 86 -6.61 -8.66 17.10
N ALA A 87 -7.13 -8.01 16.06
CA ALA A 87 -8.39 -8.40 15.43
C ALA A 87 -8.29 -9.74 14.68
N ILE A 88 -7.12 -10.13 14.21
CA ILE A 88 -6.92 -11.33 13.38
C ILE A 88 -6.17 -12.46 14.08
N THR A 89 -5.69 -12.24 15.29
CA THR A 89 -5.00 -13.30 16.07
C THR A 89 -5.91 -13.99 17.05
#